data_c737998ebbf52d3468a60d8723c8622e
#
_entry.id   c737998ebbf52d3468a60d8723c8622e
#
_cell.length_a   1.000
_cell.length_b   1.000
_cell.length_c   1.000
_cell.angle_alpha   90.00
_cell.angle_beta   90.00
_cell.angle_gamma   90.00
#
_symmetry.space_group_name_H-M   'P 1'
#
loop_
_entity.id
_entity.type
_entity.pdbx_description
1 polymer ?
#
loop_
_entity_poly.entity_id
_entity_poly.type
_entity_poly.pdbx_seq_one_letter_code
_entity_poly.pdbx_strand_id
1 'polypeptide(L)'
;ADDCYSTRYECEGQLRPLSFLESMQPVEESCLYKGEVELPEGVEEILSGWGQVSGSAVRFEEQEGKQTAVLQVNLDLCLLALDADGSIQFYNKTEQMECPFAAGAGDDSRLLFCPQLTVVGFDYNRTTANLAVRCEVQVRGMLCRLKRCNLLEEVTVDESKPIEHDQDCSLTIYYADAGETLWE
;
A
#
# COMPACT_ATOMS: atom_id res chain seq x y z
N ALA A 1 -22.10 -13.23 9.97
CA ALA A 1 -23.17 -13.86 9.19
C ALA A 1 -23.56 -12.90 8.09
N ASP A 2 -23.61 -13.37 6.85
CA ASP A 2 -23.91 -12.55 5.67
C ASP A 2 -25.40 -12.60 5.33
N ASP A 3 -26.16 -13.44 6.02
CA ASP A 3 -27.60 -13.62 5.81
C ASP A 3 -28.30 -14.13 7.07
N CYS A 4 -29.65 -14.05 7.10
CA CYS A 4 -30.48 -14.60 8.13
C CYS A 4 -31.66 -15.35 7.49
N TYR A 5 -32.05 -16.46 8.08
CA TYR A 5 -33.24 -17.21 7.66
C TYR A 5 -33.99 -17.74 8.86
N SER A 6 -35.27 -17.94 8.66
CA SER A 6 -36.18 -18.56 9.65
C SER A 6 -36.89 -19.74 9.01
N THR A 7 -37.28 -20.71 9.83
CA THR A 7 -38.02 -21.89 9.39
C THR A 7 -39.56 -21.70 9.48
N ARG A 8 -40.01 -20.59 10.03
CA ARG A 8 -41.43 -20.37 10.29
C ARG A 8 -42.02 -19.16 9.60
N TYR A 9 -41.28 -18.09 9.51
CA TYR A 9 -41.74 -16.80 8.99
C TYR A 9 -40.67 -16.18 8.09
N GLU A 10 -41.10 -15.38 7.13
CA GLU A 10 -40.15 -14.56 6.39
C GLU A 10 -39.39 -13.64 7.36
N CYS A 11 -38.11 -13.53 7.16
CA CYS A 11 -37.26 -12.62 7.93
C CYS A 11 -36.39 -11.77 6.99
N GLU A 12 -36.10 -10.56 7.42
CA GLU A 12 -35.24 -9.61 6.72
C GLU A 12 -34.13 -9.15 7.64
N GLY A 13 -32.89 -9.25 7.17
CA GLY A 13 -31.71 -8.84 7.91
C GLY A 13 -31.24 -7.46 7.48
N GLN A 14 -31.01 -6.58 8.43
CA GLN A 14 -30.30 -5.34 8.18
C GLN A 14 -28.81 -5.55 8.30
N LEU A 15 -28.10 -5.30 7.19
CA LEU A 15 -26.66 -5.49 7.11
C LEU A 15 -25.95 -4.14 7.25
N ARG A 16 -24.97 -4.08 8.14
CA ARG A 16 -24.10 -2.93 8.32
C ARG A 16 -22.69 -3.25 7.80
N PRO A 17 -22.17 -2.48 6.83
CA PRO A 17 -20.79 -2.67 6.36
C PRO A 17 -19.80 -2.31 7.46
N LEU A 18 -18.88 -3.22 7.75
CA LEU A 18 -17.79 -3.05 8.68
C LEU A 18 -16.45 -3.21 7.95
N SER A 19 -15.48 -2.37 8.28
CA SER A 19 -14.10 -2.53 7.86
C SER A 19 -13.23 -2.78 9.08
N PHE A 20 -12.40 -3.80 9.04
CA PHE A 20 -11.48 -4.11 10.13
C PHE A 20 -10.08 -4.41 9.61
N LEU A 21 -9.12 -4.26 10.50
CA LEU A 21 -7.73 -4.57 10.23
C LEU A 21 -7.54 -6.09 10.36
N GLU A 22 -7.28 -6.76 9.23
CA GLU A 22 -7.05 -8.21 9.19
C GLU A 22 -5.62 -8.56 9.59
N SER A 23 -4.66 -7.80 9.05
CA SER A 23 -3.25 -8.05 9.36
C SER A 23 -2.41 -6.78 9.25
N MET A 24 -1.28 -6.79 9.96
CA MET A 24 -0.22 -5.80 9.86
C MET A 24 1.12 -6.50 9.67
N GLN A 25 1.88 -6.05 8.69
CA GLN A 25 3.20 -6.58 8.39
C GLN A 25 4.21 -5.44 8.41
N PRO A 26 5.29 -5.53 9.19
CA PRO A 26 6.38 -4.56 9.11
C PRO A 26 7.10 -4.71 7.77
N VAL A 27 7.45 -3.60 7.18
CA VAL A 27 8.26 -3.50 5.96
C VAL A 27 9.52 -2.74 6.31
N GLU A 28 10.66 -3.31 5.95
CA GLU A 28 11.97 -2.69 6.04
C GLU A 28 12.74 -3.02 4.76
N GLU A 29 12.91 -2.02 3.91
CA GLU A 29 13.54 -2.14 2.60
C GLU A 29 14.58 -1.04 2.41
N SER A 30 15.52 -1.27 1.53
CA SER A 30 16.51 -0.25 1.11
C SER A 30 16.46 -0.10 -0.39
N CYS A 31 16.29 1.14 -0.84
CA CYS A 31 16.17 1.49 -2.25
C CYS A 31 17.34 2.39 -2.64
N LEU A 32 17.95 2.09 -3.78
CA LEU A 32 19.13 2.77 -4.26
C LEU A 32 18.84 3.56 -5.54
N TYR A 33 18.96 4.87 -5.45
CA TYR A 33 19.02 5.75 -6.60
C TYR A 33 20.45 5.80 -7.15
N LYS A 34 20.58 5.70 -8.47
CA LYS A 34 21.82 5.98 -9.21
C LYS A 34 21.46 6.79 -10.44
N GLY A 35 22.08 7.94 -10.58
CA GLY A 35 21.83 8.83 -11.71
C GLY A 35 22.98 9.79 -11.95
N GLU A 36 22.87 10.53 -13.03
CA GLU A 36 23.78 11.61 -13.37
C GLU A 36 23.04 12.95 -13.32
N VAL A 37 23.65 13.92 -12.70
CA VAL A 37 23.16 15.29 -12.62
C VAL A 37 24.12 16.19 -13.37
N GLU A 38 23.59 16.96 -14.32
CA GLU A 38 24.39 18.00 -14.98
C GLU A 38 24.77 19.05 -13.95
N LEU A 39 26.05 19.37 -13.90
CA LEU A 39 26.54 20.49 -13.08
C LEU A 39 26.24 21.80 -13.81
N PRO A 40 25.72 22.82 -13.10
CA PRO A 40 25.61 24.17 -13.65
C PRO A 40 26.94 24.70 -14.12
N GLU A 41 26.89 25.56 -15.15
CA GLU A 41 28.08 26.25 -15.63
C GLU A 41 28.66 27.14 -14.52
N GLY A 42 29.99 27.15 -14.41
CA GLY A 42 30.68 28.00 -13.43
C GLY A 42 31.02 27.33 -12.11
N VAL A 43 30.51 26.11 -11.84
CA VAL A 43 30.86 25.37 -10.62
C VAL A 43 32.32 24.92 -10.63
N GLU A 44 33.14 25.48 -9.75
CA GLU A 44 34.54 25.07 -9.57
C GLU A 44 34.69 23.90 -8.60
N GLU A 45 34.02 23.98 -7.44
CA GLU A 45 34.16 22.99 -6.37
C GLU A 45 32.80 22.67 -5.74
N ILE A 46 32.56 21.40 -5.38
CA ILE A 46 31.43 20.99 -4.59
C ILE A 46 31.85 20.92 -3.13
N LEU A 47 31.29 21.80 -2.32
CA LEU A 47 31.60 21.89 -0.90
C LEU A 47 30.84 20.83 -0.08
N SER A 48 29.60 20.55 -0.44
CA SER A 48 28.76 19.55 0.22
C SER A 48 27.66 19.08 -0.69
N GLY A 49 27.23 17.83 -0.49
CA GLY A 49 26.06 17.26 -1.18
C GLY A 49 25.28 16.36 -0.23
N TRP A 50 23.95 16.38 -0.36
CA TRP A 50 23.05 15.50 0.39
C TRP A 50 21.77 15.22 -0.37
N GLY A 51 21.12 14.11 -0.01
CA GLY A 51 19.80 13.77 -0.50
C GLY A 51 18.72 14.06 0.54
N GLN A 52 17.54 14.43 0.09
CA GLN A 52 16.37 14.63 0.92
C GLN A 52 15.13 14.09 0.23
N VAL A 53 14.26 13.36 0.96
CA VAL A 53 12.96 12.96 0.44
C VAL A 53 11.99 14.13 0.55
N SER A 54 11.44 14.57 -0.57
CA SER A 54 10.48 15.69 -0.63
C SER A 54 9.03 15.22 -0.81
N GLY A 55 8.82 13.95 -1.17
CA GLY A 55 7.48 13.40 -1.28
C GLY A 55 7.50 11.91 -1.59
N SER A 56 6.38 11.27 -1.33
CA SER A 56 6.19 9.86 -1.70
C SER A 56 4.73 9.55 -2.00
N ALA A 57 4.51 8.53 -2.85
CA ALA A 57 3.22 7.95 -3.12
C ALA A 57 3.35 6.42 -3.19
N VAL A 58 2.30 5.72 -2.82
CA VAL A 58 2.25 4.26 -2.90
C VAL A 58 1.15 3.85 -3.86
N ARG A 59 1.46 2.94 -4.77
CA ARG A 59 0.48 2.23 -5.59
C ARG A 59 0.63 0.73 -5.38
N PHE A 60 -0.47 0.03 -5.53
CA PHE A 60 -0.50 -1.43 -5.45
C PHE A 60 -0.82 -1.98 -6.83
N GLU A 61 -0.02 -2.95 -7.27
CA GLU A 61 -0.16 -3.62 -8.56
C GLU A 61 -0.38 -5.11 -8.32
N GLU A 62 -1.29 -5.70 -9.10
CA GLU A 62 -1.53 -7.13 -9.03
C GLU A 62 -1.08 -7.79 -10.33
N GLN A 63 -0.25 -8.83 -10.21
CA GLN A 63 0.19 -9.68 -11.31
C GLN A 63 0.16 -11.13 -10.87
N GLU A 64 -0.54 -11.97 -11.63
CA GLU A 64 -0.59 -13.43 -11.41
C GLU A 64 -1.01 -13.83 -9.98
N GLY A 65 -1.95 -13.10 -9.38
CA GLY A 65 -2.44 -13.33 -8.02
C GLY A 65 -1.46 -12.93 -6.90
N LYS A 66 -0.42 -12.17 -7.24
CA LYS A 66 0.51 -11.57 -6.27
C LYS A 66 0.36 -10.05 -6.29
N GLN A 67 0.33 -9.48 -5.12
CA GLN A 67 0.32 -8.02 -4.95
C GLN A 67 1.73 -7.50 -4.69
N THR A 68 2.08 -6.46 -5.43
CA THR A 68 3.33 -5.70 -5.28
C THR A 68 2.98 -4.27 -4.91
N ALA A 69 3.58 -3.76 -3.86
CA ALA A 69 3.55 -2.34 -3.55
C ALA A 69 4.71 -1.66 -4.27
N VAL A 70 4.41 -0.60 -4.99
CA VAL A 70 5.41 0.25 -5.64
C VAL A 70 5.39 1.61 -4.96
N LEU A 71 6.44 1.90 -4.21
CA LEU A 71 6.63 3.17 -3.57
C LEU A 71 7.36 4.11 -4.53
N GLN A 72 6.70 5.18 -4.95
CA GLN A 72 7.30 6.28 -5.69
C GLN A 72 7.88 7.29 -4.69
N VAL A 73 9.14 7.66 -4.87
CA VAL A 73 9.84 8.60 -3.99
C VAL A 73 10.37 9.76 -4.82
N ASN A 74 10.03 10.99 -4.42
CA ASN A 74 10.66 12.20 -4.93
C ASN A 74 11.88 12.50 -4.06
N LEU A 75 13.05 12.50 -4.68
CA LEU A 75 14.34 12.67 -4.05
C LEU A 75 14.95 13.99 -4.51
N ASP A 76 15.12 14.92 -3.61
CA ASP A 76 15.84 16.17 -3.86
C ASP A 76 17.34 15.93 -3.64
N LEU A 77 18.11 16.11 -4.70
CA LEU A 77 19.57 16.07 -4.70
C LEU A 77 20.05 17.50 -4.51
N CYS A 78 20.62 17.77 -3.36
CA CYS A 78 21.04 19.11 -2.94
C CYS A 78 22.56 19.23 -2.97
N LEU A 79 23.07 20.33 -3.51
CA LEU A 79 24.49 20.63 -3.59
C LEU A 79 24.76 22.05 -3.09
N LEU A 80 25.83 22.20 -2.34
CA LEU A 80 26.44 23.47 -2.03
C LEU A 80 27.75 23.54 -2.79
N ALA A 81 27.91 24.52 -3.65
CA ALA A 81 29.08 24.62 -4.53
C ALA A 81 29.72 26.01 -4.51
N LEU A 82 30.96 26.07 -4.85
CA LEU A 82 31.72 27.29 -5.05
C LEU A 82 31.84 27.55 -6.56
N ASP A 83 31.40 28.73 -6.98
CA ASP A 83 31.51 29.18 -8.37
C ASP A 83 32.85 29.87 -8.66
N ALA A 84 33.16 30.06 -9.93
CA ALA A 84 34.41 30.68 -10.42
C ALA A 84 34.63 32.12 -9.93
N ASP A 85 33.59 32.81 -9.52
CA ASP A 85 33.67 34.15 -8.92
C ASP A 85 33.92 34.16 -7.40
N GLY A 86 34.01 32.94 -6.79
CA GLY A 86 34.20 32.76 -5.35
C GLY A 86 32.87 32.82 -4.55
N SER A 87 31.74 32.87 -5.20
CA SER A 87 30.42 32.82 -4.52
C SER A 87 30.01 31.41 -4.19
N ILE A 88 29.28 31.24 -3.07
CA ILE A 88 28.69 29.96 -2.67
C ILE A 88 27.25 29.92 -3.18
N GLN A 89 26.95 28.88 -3.94
CA GLN A 89 25.62 28.66 -4.54
C GLN A 89 25.01 27.37 -4.04
N PHE A 90 23.69 27.40 -3.93
CA PHE A 90 22.89 26.22 -3.62
C PHE A 90 22.15 25.74 -4.88
N TYR A 91 22.32 24.47 -5.19
CA TYR A 91 21.65 23.81 -6.30
C TYR A 91 20.78 22.67 -5.78
N ASN A 92 19.58 22.53 -6.35
CA ASN A 92 18.66 21.45 -6.04
C ASN A 92 18.09 20.87 -7.33
N LYS A 93 18.07 19.56 -7.43
CA LYS A 93 17.40 18.81 -8.51
C LYS A 93 16.54 17.70 -7.93
N THR A 94 15.26 17.69 -8.29
CA THR A 94 14.34 16.62 -7.88
C THR A 94 14.37 15.49 -8.90
N GLU A 95 14.65 14.29 -8.42
CA GLU A 95 14.61 13.05 -9.18
C GLU A 95 13.54 12.11 -8.62
N GLN A 96 13.04 11.20 -9.45
CA GLN A 96 12.07 10.20 -9.05
C GLN A 96 12.69 8.81 -9.08
N MET A 97 12.37 8.02 -8.04
CA MET A 97 12.74 6.62 -7.98
C MET A 97 11.55 5.76 -7.57
N GLU A 98 11.58 4.49 -7.95
CA GLU A 98 10.59 3.51 -7.57
C GLU A 98 11.22 2.40 -6.72
N CYS A 99 10.52 2.05 -5.65
CA CYS A 99 10.90 0.98 -4.73
C CYS A 99 9.78 -0.07 -4.71
N PRO A 100 9.88 -1.13 -5.50
CA PRO A 100 8.92 -2.24 -5.46
C PRO A 100 9.23 -3.18 -4.30
N PHE A 101 8.19 -3.65 -3.60
CA PHE A 101 8.30 -4.71 -2.59
C PHE A 101 7.05 -5.58 -2.56
N ALA A 102 7.18 -6.83 -2.06
CA ALA A 102 6.08 -7.76 -2.02
C ALA A 102 5.01 -7.33 -1.00
N ALA A 103 3.75 -7.31 -1.42
CA ALA A 103 2.61 -6.97 -0.58
C ALA A 103 1.70 -8.17 -0.24
N GLY A 104 2.12 -9.38 -0.60
CA GLY A 104 1.42 -10.63 -0.30
C GLY A 104 0.57 -11.17 -1.43
N ALA A 105 -0.39 -12.03 -1.11
CA ALA A 105 -1.34 -12.57 -2.09
C ALA A 105 -2.41 -11.55 -2.44
N GLY A 106 -2.85 -11.55 -3.69
CA GLY A 106 -3.99 -10.78 -4.16
C GLY A 106 -5.29 -11.37 -3.59
N ASP A 107 -6.08 -10.55 -2.95
CA ASP A 107 -7.45 -10.85 -2.53
C ASP A 107 -8.27 -9.55 -2.56
N ASP A 108 -9.56 -9.62 -2.23
CA ASP A 108 -10.46 -8.47 -2.23
C ASP A 108 -10.19 -7.46 -1.09
N SER A 109 -9.11 -7.63 -0.34
CA SER A 109 -8.77 -6.73 0.76
C SER A 109 -8.11 -5.44 0.26
N ARG A 110 -8.35 -4.35 0.98
CA ARG A 110 -7.70 -3.07 0.72
C ARG A 110 -6.37 -3.00 1.44
N LEU A 111 -5.30 -2.74 0.70
CA LEU A 111 -3.99 -2.49 1.26
C LEU A 111 -3.79 -1.00 1.58
N LEU A 112 -3.15 -0.74 2.71
CA LEU A 112 -2.66 0.57 3.12
C LEU A 112 -1.20 0.43 3.55
N PHE A 113 -0.38 1.36 3.15
CA PHE A 113 1.01 1.45 3.59
C PHE A 113 1.33 2.86 4.01
N CYS A 114 1.89 3.01 5.21
CA CYS A 114 2.34 4.28 5.77
C CYS A 114 3.87 4.27 5.86
N PRO A 115 4.59 4.73 4.84
CA PRO A 115 6.05 4.71 4.81
C PRO A 115 6.66 5.81 5.67
N GLN A 116 7.74 5.47 6.33
CA GLN A 116 8.74 6.39 6.86
C GLN A 116 10.01 6.24 6.02
N LEU A 117 10.46 7.32 5.42
CA LEU A 117 11.58 7.35 4.48
C LEU A 117 12.73 8.15 5.07
N THR A 118 13.92 7.58 5.00
CA THR A 118 15.13 8.23 5.50
C THR A 118 16.27 8.02 4.51
N VAL A 119 16.93 9.10 4.10
CA VAL A 119 18.19 8.99 3.36
C VAL A 119 19.28 8.56 4.35
N VAL A 120 19.88 7.40 4.08
CA VAL A 120 20.92 6.80 4.95
C VAL A 120 22.31 6.84 4.32
N GLY A 121 22.40 7.10 3.02
CA GLY A 121 23.66 7.23 2.31
C GLY A 121 23.53 8.20 1.13
N PHE A 122 24.52 9.04 0.94
CA PHE A 122 24.64 9.93 -0.21
C PHE A 122 26.11 10.03 -0.62
N ASP A 123 26.40 9.56 -1.83
CA ASP A 123 27.72 9.62 -2.42
C ASP A 123 27.64 10.29 -3.78
N TYR A 124 28.67 11.05 -4.14
CA TYR A 124 28.78 11.63 -5.46
C TYR A 124 30.21 11.59 -5.99
N ASN A 125 30.32 11.54 -7.30
CA ASN A 125 31.60 11.59 -7.98
C ASN A 125 31.50 12.52 -9.18
N ARG A 126 32.37 13.53 -9.23
CA ARG A 126 32.41 14.49 -10.32
C ARG A 126 33.11 13.88 -11.54
N THR A 127 32.39 13.92 -12.67
CA THR A 127 32.97 13.69 -14.01
C THR A 127 33.25 15.05 -14.68
N THR A 128 33.65 15.06 -15.94
CA THR A 128 34.06 16.31 -16.61
C THR A 128 32.94 17.35 -16.69
N ALA A 129 31.67 16.90 -16.90
CA ALA A 129 30.51 17.78 -17.07
C ALA A 129 29.36 17.44 -16.13
N ASN A 130 29.37 16.25 -15.52
CA ASN A 130 28.26 15.70 -14.74
C ASN A 130 28.72 15.30 -13.34
N LEU A 131 27.76 15.13 -12.49
CA LEU A 131 27.92 14.54 -11.17
C LEU A 131 27.20 13.19 -11.14
N ALA A 132 27.97 12.10 -11.06
CA ALA A 132 27.38 10.77 -10.79
C ALA A 132 26.98 10.71 -9.32
N VAL A 133 25.70 10.48 -9.04
CA VAL A 133 25.13 10.47 -7.70
C VAL A 133 24.59 9.09 -7.36
N ARG A 134 24.87 8.66 -6.14
CA ARG A 134 24.29 7.49 -5.50
C ARG A 134 23.63 7.90 -4.20
N CYS A 135 22.33 7.60 -4.06
CA CYS A 135 21.58 7.91 -2.87
C CYS A 135 20.83 6.68 -2.38
N GLU A 136 21.00 6.31 -1.12
CA GLU A 136 20.31 5.18 -0.50
C GLU A 136 19.22 5.70 0.42
N VAL A 137 18.00 5.21 0.16
CA VAL A 137 16.79 5.54 0.93
C VAL A 137 16.32 4.30 1.66
N GLN A 138 16.30 4.36 2.98
CA GLN A 138 15.70 3.34 3.82
C GLN A 138 14.19 3.59 3.92
N VAL A 139 13.42 2.54 3.67
CA VAL A 139 11.96 2.50 3.75
C VAL A 139 11.56 1.66 4.96
N ARG A 140 10.85 2.24 5.91
CA ARG A 140 10.26 1.53 7.04
C ARG A 140 8.78 1.86 7.10
N GLY A 141 7.96 0.90 7.53
CA GLY A 141 6.54 1.15 7.68
C GLY A 141 5.74 -0.08 8.03
N MET A 142 4.42 0.11 8.11
CA MET A 142 3.48 -0.99 8.32
C MET A 142 2.60 -1.12 7.09
N LEU A 143 2.62 -2.30 6.49
CA LEU A 143 1.66 -2.71 5.47
C LEU A 143 0.44 -3.29 6.18
N CYS A 144 -0.69 -2.62 6.02
CA CYS A 144 -1.95 -2.96 6.66
C CYS A 144 -2.92 -3.53 5.62
N ARG A 145 -3.56 -4.64 5.97
CA ARG A 145 -4.60 -5.27 5.17
C ARG A 145 -5.94 -5.03 5.84
N LEU A 146 -6.86 -4.36 5.13
CA LEU A 146 -8.21 -4.09 5.58
C LEU A 146 -9.19 -4.98 4.84
N LYS A 147 -10.01 -5.69 5.59
CA LYS A 147 -11.11 -6.50 5.06
C LYS A 147 -12.44 -5.83 5.34
N ARG A 148 -13.36 -5.96 4.40
CA ARG A 148 -14.75 -5.54 4.57
C ARG A 148 -15.62 -6.77 4.77
N CYS A 149 -16.52 -6.69 5.71
CA CYS A 149 -17.58 -7.66 5.90
C CYS A 149 -18.90 -6.94 6.17
N ASN A 150 -19.99 -7.64 5.99
CA ASN A 150 -21.30 -7.17 6.43
C ASN A 150 -21.61 -7.80 7.79
N LEU A 151 -21.95 -6.97 8.75
CA LEU A 151 -22.42 -7.40 10.05
C LEU A 151 -23.94 -7.36 10.05
N LEU A 152 -24.59 -8.47 10.41
CA LEU A 152 -26.02 -8.50 10.64
C LEU A 152 -26.31 -7.72 11.92
N GLU A 153 -26.97 -6.57 11.79
CA GLU A 153 -27.23 -5.64 12.91
C GLU A 153 -28.60 -5.90 13.53
N GLU A 154 -29.61 -6.18 12.69
CA GLU A 154 -30.98 -6.41 13.13
C GLU A 154 -31.66 -7.45 12.24
N VAL A 155 -32.49 -8.27 12.83
CA VAL A 155 -33.34 -9.23 12.12
C VAL A 155 -34.80 -8.92 12.44
N THR A 156 -35.57 -8.59 11.41
CA THR A 156 -37.01 -8.38 11.52
C THR A 156 -37.71 -9.59 11.00
N VAL A 157 -38.64 -10.15 11.79
CA VAL A 157 -39.46 -11.31 11.43
C VAL A 157 -40.84 -10.81 11.09
N ASP A 158 -41.35 -11.16 9.91
CA ASP A 158 -42.69 -10.85 9.48
C ASP A 158 -43.64 -12.00 9.84
N GLU A 159 -44.25 -11.94 11.05
CA GLU A 159 -45.18 -12.94 11.53
C GLU A 159 -46.48 -13.05 10.67
N SER A 160 -46.73 -12.07 9.81
CA SER A 160 -47.87 -12.11 8.89
C SER A 160 -47.60 -12.94 7.65
N LYS A 161 -46.34 -13.32 7.42
CA LYS A 161 -45.89 -14.12 6.27
C LYS A 161 -45.28 -15.45 6.69
N PRO A 162 -46.13 -16.46 7.03
CA PRO A 162 -45.62 -17.78 7.34
C PRO A 162 -45.01 -18.42 6.08
N ILE A 163 -43.87 -19.10 6.28
CA ILE A 163 -43.28 -19.91 5.21
C ILE A 163 -44.14 -21.15 5.03
N GLU A 164 -44.70 -21.31 3.85
CA GLU A 164 -45.46 -22.51 3.50
C GLU A 164 -44.49 -23.68 3.32
N HIS A 165 -44.58 -24.65 4.24
CA HIS A 165 -43.88 -25.91 4.09
C HIS A 165 -44.76 -26.89 3.31
N ASP A 166 -44.21 -27.57 2.34
CA ASP A 166 -44.86 -28.67 1.66
C ASP A 166 -45.14 -29.79 2.67
N GLN A 167 -46.41 -29.95 3.02
CA GLN A 167 -46.88 -30.92 4.04
C GLN A 167 -46.70 -32.38 3.61
N ASP A 168 -46.44 -32.61 2.30
CA ASP A 168 -46.26 -33.96 1.76
C ASP A 168 -44.78 -34.42 1.82
N CYS A 169 -43.86 -33.56 2.21
CA CYS A 169 -42.42 -33.91 2.37
C CYS A 169 -42.12 -34.32 3.82
N SER A 170 -41.88 -35.61 4.05
CA SER A 170 -41.44 -36.14 5.35
C SER A 170 -39.91 -36.06 5.57
N LEU A 171 -39.12 -35.64 4.56
CA LEU A 171 -37.67 -35.55 4.60
C LEU A 171 -37.20 -34.42 3.73
N THR A 172 -36.42 -33.49 4.30
CA THR A 172 -35.69 -32.48 3.56
C THR A 172 -34.23 -32.88 3.47
N ILE A 173 -33.69 -33.01 2.26
CA ILE A 173 -32.28 -33.27 2.02
C ILE A 173 -31.63 -31.94 1.68
N TYR A 174 -30.71 -31.53 2.52
CA TYR A 174 -29.86 -30.36 2.31
C TYR A 174 -28.51 -30.80 1.70
N TYR A 175 -28.14 -30.17 0.61
CA TYR A 175 -26.82 -30.34 0.01
C TYR A 175 -25.96 -29.17 0.44
N ALA A 176 -24.99 -29.43 1.33
CA ALA A 176 -24.03 -28.41 1.74
C ALA A 176 -23.09 -28.07 0.59
N ASP A 177 -22.78 -26.80 0.45
CA ASP A 177 -21.75 -26.34 -0.47
C ASP A 177 -20.35 -26.75 0.01
N ALA A 178 -19.40 -26.80 -0.92
CA ALA A 178 -18.04 -27.23 -0.60
C ALA A 178 -17.39 -26.26 0.42
N GLY A 179 -17.15 -26.77 1.63
CA GLY A 179 -16.57 -26.00 2.74
C GLY A 179 -17.56 -25.54 3.81
N GLU A 180 -18.84 -25.81 3.62
CA GLU A 180 -19.87 -25.51 4.61
C GLU A 180 -19.82 -26.53 5.75
N THR A 181 -19.94 -26.08 6.99
CA THR A 181 -19.97 -26.96 8.16
C THR A 181 -21.37 -27.02 8.76
N LEU A 182 -21.71 -28.12 9.45
CA LEU A 182 -23.05 -28.35 10.05
C LEU A 182 -23.43 -27.32 11.14
N TRP A 183 -22.54 -26.40 11.48
CA TRP A 183 -22.69 -25.47 12.60
C TRP A 183 -22.37 -24.01 12.22
N GLU A 184 -22.23 -23.72 10.97
CA GLU A 184 -22.16 -22.35 10.43
C GLU A 184 -23.49 -21.82 9.98
#